data_40c40c0c88d2555c817abe49bbf13cf7
#
_entry.id   40c40c0c88d2555c817abe49bbf13cf7
#
_cell.length_a   1.000
_cell.length_b   1.000
_cell.length_c   1.000
_cell.angle_alpha   90.00
_cell.angle_beta   90.00
_cell.angle_gamma   90.00
#
_symmetry.space_group_name_H-M   'P 1'
#
loop_
_entity.id
_entity.type
_entity.pdbx_description
1 polymer ?
#
loop_
_entity_poly.entity_id
_entity_poly.type
_entity_poly.pdbx_seq_one_letter_code
_entity_poly.pdbx_strand_id
1 'polypeptide(L)'
;MLDVQKLIASVEECLGWPYVSPGTNDSRGIDCSGLFVKAYRDQGASIYHGSNTIYRKYCSEKGKLTNVSQLKPGMAVFKWNTNTPEKFDDGLGDFQHIGLVTSVNPLRIVHASSAAGCVTTDTKLGKWAYWGWLKDVSKVDSLPPTPDEPTEGDE
;
A
#
# COMPACT_ATOMS: atom_id res chain seq x y z
N MET A 1 -10.55 13.97 3.59
CA MET A 1 -10.15 12.73 2.91
C MET A 1 -8.89 12.99 2.12
N LEU A 2 -7.92 12.09 2.21
CA LEU A 2 -6.66 12.25 1.49
C LEU A 2 -6.85 11.95 0.00
N ASP A 3 -6.01 12.58 -0.82
CA ASP A 3 -6.04 12.43 -2.27
C ASP A 3 -5.23 11.18 -2.67
N VAL A 4 -5.87 10.24 -3.34
CA VAL A 4 -5.22 8.98 -3.75
C VAL A 4 -4.07 9.22 -4.73
N GLN A 5 -4.19 10.20 -5.62
CA GLN A 5 -3.12 10.47 -6.58
C GLN A 5 -1.88 11.02 -5.88
N LYS A 6 -2.07 11.84 -4.85
CA LYS A 6 -0.95 12.33 -4.06
C LYS A 6 -0.33 11.21 -3.23
N LEU A 7 -1.15 10.28 -2.73
CA LEU A 7 -0.64 9.12 -2.01
C LEU A 7 0.26 8.28 -2.91
N ILE A 8 -0.20 8.01 -4.13
CA ILE A 8 0.56 7.25 -5.12
C ILE A 8 1.89 7.97 -5.43
N ALA A 9 1.84 9.26 -5.68
CA ALA A 9 3.03 10.04 -5.99
C ALA A 9 4.02 10.03 -4.83
N SER A 10 3.55 10.15 -3.59
CA SER A 10 4.41 10.12 -2.39
C SER A 10 5.14 8.80 -2.26
N VAL A 11 4.46 7.69 -2.55
CA VAL A 11 5.04 6.36 -2.46
C VAL A 11 6.06 6.15 -3.59
N GLU A 12 5.73 6.57 -4.81
CA GLU A 12 6.64 6.44 -5.95
C GLU A 12 7.92 7.26 -5.75
N GLU A 13 7.81 8.38 -5.06
CA GLU A 13 8.98 9.23 -4.74
C GLU A 13 10.01 8.48 -3.91
N CYS A 14 9.58 7.49 -3.13
CA CYS A 14 10.45 6.75 -2.22
C CYS A 14 11.26 5.63 -2.89
N LEU A 15 11.03 5.37 -4.17
CA LEU A 15 11.74 4.30 -4.86
C LEU A 15 13.26 4.44 -4.69
N GLY A 16 13.89 3.35 -4.28
CA GLY A 16 15.33 3.33 -4.05
C GLY A 16 15.76 3.72 -2.64
N TRP A 17 14.87 4.24 -1.81
CA TRP A 17 15.24 4.55 -0.43
C TRP A 17 15.62 3.28 0.33
N PRO A 18 16.65 3.32 1.19
CA PRO A 18 17.11 2.10 1.87
C PRO A 18 16.08 1.58 2.86
N TYR A 19 16.01 0.25 2.97
CA TYR A 19 15.16 -0.40 3.96
C TYR A 19 15.84 -0.36 5.32
N VAL A 20 15.18 0.20 6.32
CA VAL A 20 15.64 0.20 7.70
C VAL A 20 14.42 0.05 8.61
N SER A 21 14.47 -0.92 9.55
CA SER A 21 13.37 -1.15 10.48
C SER A 21 13.92 -1.34 11.89
N PRO A 22 13.54 -0.47 12.86
CA PRO A 22 12.78 0.75 12.66
C PRO A 22 13.62 1.82 11.99
N GLY A 23 13.02 2.52 11.04
CA GLY A 23 13.67 3.59 10.32
C GLY A 23 13.13 4.96 10.71
N THR A 24 13.70 5.99 10.09
CA THR A 24 13.25 7.36 10.31
C THR A 24 12.04 7.70 9.43
N ASN A 25 11.67 6.79 8.52
CA ASN A 25 10.57 6.96 7.56
C ASN A 25 10.79 8.18 6.66
N ASP A 26 12.03 8.31 6.21
CA ASP A 26 12.44 9.31 5.23
C ASP A 26 13.58 8.70 4.38
N SER A 27 14.27 9.52 3.58
CA SER A 27 15.30 9.03 2.67
C SER A 27 16.48 8.34 3.35
N ARG A 28 16.61 8.45 4.67
CA ARG A 28 17.69 7.77 5.43
C ARG A 28 17.34 6.33 5.75
N GLY A 29 16.06 5.97 5.75
CA GLY A 29 15.63 4.61 6.01
C GLY A 29 14.14 4.52 6.25
N ILE A 30 13.50 3.53 5.62
CA ILE A 30 12.06 3.37 5.68
C ILE A 30 11.72 1.88 5.67
N ASP A 31 10.70 1.49 6.41
CA ASP A 31 10.20 0.10 6.39
C ASP A 31 8.85 0.04 5.67
N CYS A 32 8.22 -1.14 5.65
CA CYS A 32 7.05 -1.35 4.81
C CYS A 32 5.87 -0.45 5.21
N SER A 33 5.51 -0.41 6.48
CA SER A 33 4.42 0.46 6.94
C SER A 33 4.87 1.91 7.06
N GLY A 34 6.17 2.15 7.23
CA GLY A 34 6.75 3.49 7.23
C GLY A 34 6.52 4.22 5.92
N LEU A 35 6.45 3.48 4.81
CA LEU A 35 6.11 4.04 3.52
C LEU A 35 4.74 4.74 3.55
N PHE A 36 3.77 4.13 4.23
CA PHE A 36 2.43 4.70 4.40
C PHE A 36 2.44 5.87 5.38
N VAL A 37 3.23 5.78 6.45
CA VAL A 37 3.41 6.89 7.40
C VAL A 37 3.93 8.12 6.67
N LYS A 38 4.95 7.95 5.82
CA LYS A 38 5.53 9.04 5.03
C LYS A 38 4.50 9.64 4.07
N ALA A 39 3.77 8.78 3.36
CA ALA A 39 2.80 9.24 2.37
C ALA A 39 1.64 10.02 3.03
N TYR A 40 1.19 9.56 4.20
CA TYR A 40 0.16 10.28 4.95
C TYR A 40 0.70 11.61 5.47
N ARG A 41 1.92 11.61 6.00
CA ARG A 41 2.56 12.83 6.51
C ARG A 41 2.69 13.89 5.42
N ASP A 42 2.96 13.47 4.19
CA ASP A 42 3.07 14.40 3.06
C ASP A 42 1.77 15.16 2.78
N GLN A 43 0.65 14.60 3.22
CA GLN A 43 -0.65 15.26 3.11
C GLN A 43 -1.15 15.83 4.44
N GLY A 44 -0.26 15.94 5.43
CA GLY A 44 -0.62 16.52 6.72
C GLY A 44 -1.42 15.59 7.63
N ALA A 45 -1.37 14.29 7.38
CA ALA A 45 -2.14 13.30 8.14
C ALA A 45 -1.23 12.26 8.77
N SER A 46 -1.81 11.35 9.54
CA SER A 46 -1.07 10.27 10.19
C SER A 46 -1.80 8.95 10.03
N ILE A 47 -1.04 7.88 10.06
CA ILE A 47 -1.57 6.52 10.06
C ILE A 47 -0.72 5.69 11.02
N TYR A 48 -1.32 4.68 11.62
CA TYR A 48 -0.61 3.78 12.53
C TYR A 48 0.55 3.09 11.81
N HIS A 49 1.71 3.02 12.46
CA HIS A 49 2.90 2.40 11.90
C HIS A 49 2.87 0.89 12.18
N GLY A 50 2.15 0.14 11.37
CA GLY A 50 2.06 -1.31 11.50
C GLY A 50 1.08 -1.91 10.52
N SER A 51 1.55 -2.84 9.67
CA SER A 51 0.73 -3.44 8.61
C SER A 51 -0.47 -4.22 9.16
N ASN A 52 -0.31 -4.92 10.29
CA ASN A 52 -1.40 -5.64 10.94
C ASN A 52 -2.57 -4.73 11.28
N THR A 53 -2.28 -3.62 11.92
CA THR A 53 -3.30 -2.65 12.34
C THR A 53 -3.88 -1.93 11.14
N ILE A 54 -3.05 -1.61 10.15
CA ILE A 54 -3.54 -0.95 8.93
C ILE A 54 -4.60 -1.82 8.26
N TYR A 55 -4.33 -3.12 8.10
CA TYR A 55 -5.30 -4.01 7.47
C TYR A 55 -6.62 -4.02 8.23
N ARG A 56 -6.56 -4.17 9.57
CA ARG A 56 -7.76 -4.37 10.38
C ARG A 56 -8.53 -3.10 10.66
N LYS A 57 -7.83 -1.98 10.84
CA LYS A 57 -8.47 -0.76 11.36
C LYS A 57 -8.50 0.40 10.38
N TYR A 58 -7.69 0.36 9.32
CA TYR A 58 -7.57 1.48 8.39
C TYR A 58 -8.10 1.16 7.00
N CYS A 59 -8.64 -0.03 6.79
CA CYS A 59 -9.24 -0.41 5.52
C CYS A 59 -10.76 -0.48 5.66
N SER A 60 -11.47 0.27 4.81
CA SER A 60 -12.93 0.29 4.81
C SER A 60 -13.51 -0.93 4.08
N GLU A 61 -12.83 -1.37 3.04
CA GLU A 61 -13.16 -2.57 2.28
C GLU A 61 -11.89 -3.38 2.13
N LYS A 62 -11.98 -4.69 2.29
CA LYS A 62 -10.81 -5.56 2.26
C LYS A 62 -11.21 -7.00 2.02
N GLY A 63 -10.26 -7.81 1.57
CA GLY A 63 -10.52 -9.23 1.33
C GLY A 63 -9.31 -9.96 0.82
N LYS A 64 -9.51 -11.23 0.48
CA LYS A 64 -8.46 -12.06 -0.09
C LYS A 64 -8.16 -11.65 -1.52
N LEU A 65 -6.88 -11.61 -1.85
CA LEU A 65 -6.41 -11.29 -3.19
C LEU A 65 -6.16 -12.59 -3.93
N THR A 66 -6.94 -12.85 -4.97
CA THR A 66 -6.83 -14.06 -5.76
C THR A 66 -6.54 -13.79 -7.23
N ASN A 67 -6.74 -12.55 -7.68
CA ASN A 67 -6.58 -12.21 -9.09
C ASN A 67 -6.25 -10.73 -9.25
N VAL A 68 -5.39 -10.42 -10.21
CA VAL A 68 -5.01 -9.03 -10.51
C VAL A 68 -6.23 -8.16 -10.83
N SER A 69 -7.28 -8.75 -11.41
CA SER A 69 -8.47 -8.00 -11.77
C SER A 69 -9.19 -7.36 -10.56
N GLN A 70 -8.88 -7.78 -9.35
CA GLN A 70 -9.42 -7.19 -8.14
C GLN A 70 -8.76 -5.86 -7.79
N LEU A 71 -7.59 -5.58 -8.36
CA LEU A 71 -6.76 -4.45 -7.93
C LEU A 71 -7.05 -3.21 -8.74
N LYS A 72 -6.92 -2.06 -8.05
CA LYS A 72 -6.96 -0.73 -8.65
C LYS A 72 -5.89 0.13 -8.01
N PRO A 73 -5.38 1.14 -8.72
CA PRO A 73 -4.40 2.04 -8.12
C PRO A 73 -4.95 2.68 -6.84
N GLY A 74 -4.11 2.75 -5.82
CA GLY A 74 -4.50 3.28 -4.52
C GLY A 74 -4.88 2.23 -3.50
N MET A 75 -5.06 0.98 -3.92
CA MET A 75 -5.31 -0.11 -2.98
C MET A 75 -4.03 -0.52 -2.29
N ALA A 76 -4.13 -0.85 -1.01
CA ALA A 76 -3.04 -1.49 -0.27
C ALA A 76 -3.13 -3.01 -0.49
N VAL A 77 -1.99 -3.66 -0.53
CA VAL A 77 -1.91 -5.13 -0.57
C VAL A 77 -1.04 -5.61 0.57
N PHE A 78 -1.30 -6.83 1.02
CA PHE A 78 -0.68 -7.36 2.23
C PHE A 78 -0.19 -8.78 2.00
N LYS A 79 0.97 -9.09 2.57
CA LYS A 79 1.47 -10.46 2.65
C LYS A 79 1.11 -11.01 4.02
N TRP A 80 0.73 -12.26 4.06
CA TRP A 80 0.21 -12.93 5.23
C TRP A 80 1.18 -14.02 5.68
N ASN A 81 1.30 -14.18 7.00
CA ASN A 81 2.18 -15.18 7.57
C ASN A 81 1.49 -15.84 8.76
N THR A 82 1.39 -17.17 8.71
CA THR A 82 0.80 -17.95 9.80
C THR A 82 1.84 -18.50 10.77
N ASN A 83 3.12 -18.26 10.51
CA ASN A 83 4.21 -18.87 11.29
C ASN A 83 4.58 -18.06 12.53
N THR A 84 4.00 -16.87 12.71
CA THR A 84 4.26 -16.04 13.87
C THR A 84 3.06 -16.05 14.79
N PRO A 85 3.25 -15.80 16.09
CA PRO A 85 2.12 -15.65 17.00
C PRO A 85 1.21 -14.51 16.55
N GLU A 86 -0.09 -14.73 16.66
CA GLU A 86 -1.06 -13.71 16.29
C GLU A 86 -1.03 -12.57 17.30
N LYS A 87 -0.99 -11.33 16.78
CA LYS A 87 -1.14 -10.16 17.62
C LYS A 87 -2.60 -9.84 17.91
N PHE A 88 -3.50 -10.30 17.05
CA PHE A 88 -4.95 -10.10 17.17
C PHE A 88 -5.62 -11.46 17.25
N ASP A 89 -6.54 -11.60 18.19
CA ASP A 89 -7.23 -12.87 18.42
C ASP A 89 -8.46 -12.97 17.52
N ASP A 90 -8.21 -13.05 16.22
CA ASP A 90 -9.27 -13.11 15.21
C ASP A 90 -9.09 -14.25 14.21
N GLY A 91 -8.08 -15.09 14.39
CA GLY A 91 -7.84 -16.23 13.51
C GLY A 91 -7.27 -15.90 12.16
N LEU A 92 -6.94 -14.63 11.89
CA LEU A 92 -6.44 -14.22 10.58
C LEU A 92 -4.92 -14.31 10.44
N GLY A 93 -4.17 -14.42 11.56
CA GLY A 93 -2.72 -14.43 11.52
C GLY A 93 -2.14 -13.02 11.40
N ASP A 94 -0.88 -12.95 11.00
CA ASP A 94 -0.16 -11.69 10.90
C ASP A 94 -0.02 -11.22 9.46
N PHE A 95 -0.33 -9.96 9.20
CA PHE A 95 -0.06 -9.29 7.93
C PHE A 95 1.26 -8.56 8.07
N GLN A 96 2.34 -9.25 7.77
CA GLN A 96 3.70 -8.77 8.05
C GLN A 96 4.24 -7.77 7.07
N HIS A 97 3.61 -7.62 5.92
CA HIS A 97 4.15 -6.77 4.86
C HIS A 97 3.03 -6.09 4.13
N ILE A 98 3.27 -4.85 3.72
CA ILE A 98 2.28 -4.01 3.06
C ILE A 98 2.92 -3.32 1.86
N GLY A 99 2.17 -3.15 0.80
CA GLY A 99 2.57 -2.39 -0.37
C GLY A 99 1.41 -1.59 -0.91
N LEU A 100 1.69 -0.68 -1.81
CA LEU A 100 0.65 0.13 -2.45
C LEU A 100 0.63 -0.16 -3.95
N VAL A 101 -0.57 -0.44 -4.48
CA VAL A 101 -0.77 -0.57 -5.91
C VAL A 101 -0.75 0.82 -6.53
N THR A 102 0.22 1.08 -7.40
CA THR A 102 0.34 2.37 -8.07
C THR A 102 -0.10 2.33 -9.53
N SER A 103 -0.15 1.13 -10.11
CA SER A 103 -0.63 0.91 -11.48
C SER A 103 -1.14 -0.51 -11.58
N VAL A 104 -2.09 -0.77 -12.47
CA VAL A 104 -2.60 -2.13 -12.68
C VAL A 104 -2.39 -2.63 -14.11
N ASN A 105 -2.01 -1.75 -15.02
CA ASN A 105 -1.84 -2.13 -16.43
C ASN A 105 -0.70 -1.33 -17.05
N PRO A 106 0.56 -1.72 -16.82
CA PRO A 106 1.03 -2.93 -16.13
C PRO A 106 0.91 -2.83 -14.60
N LEU A 107 0.90 -3.98 -13.95
CA LEU A 107 0.84 -4.03 -12.50
C LEU A 107 2.12 -3.48 -11.88
N ARG A 108 1.97 -2.57 -10.92
CA ARG A 108 3.08 -2.06 -10.11
C ARG A 108 2.62 -1.99 -8.67
N ILE A 109 3.36 -2.67 -7.80
CA ILE A 109 3.15 -2.61 -6.36
C ILE A 109 4.44 -2.08 -5.76
N VAL A 110 4.39 -0.89 -5.17
CA VAL A 110 5.56 -0.28 -4.54
C VAL A 110 5.59 -0.68 -3.07
N HIS A 111 6.72 -1.17 -2.60
CA HIS A 111 6.87 -1.58 -1.20
C HIS A 111 8.32 -1.48 -0.75
N ALA A 112 8.50 -1.27 0.55
CA ALA A 112 9.84 -1.29 1.15
C ALA A 112 10.18 -2.73 1.47
N SER A 113 11.15 -3.30 0.77
CA SER A 113 11.49 -4.71 0.84
C SER A 113 12.79 -4.93 1.59
N SER A 114 12.74 -5.72 2.69
CA SER A 114 13.95 -6.08 3.39
C SER A 114 14.83 -6.99 2.54
N ALA A 115 14.23 -7.83 1.72
CA ALA A 115 14.99 -8.74 0.82
C ALA A 115 15.73 -7.96 -0.25
N ALA A 116 15.12 -6.93 -0.81
CA ALA A 116 15.76 -6.07 -1.81
C ALA A 116 16.68 -5.03 -1.16
N GLY A 117 16.50 -4.74 0.12
CA GLY A 117 17.24 -3.73 0.84
C GLY A 117 16.79 -2.30 0.57
N CYS A 118 15.71 -2.11 -0.13
CA CYS A 118 15.24 -0.77 -0.54
C CYS A 118 13.76 -0.80 -0.91
N VAL A 119 13.22 0.39 -1.16
CA VAL A 119 11.88 0.53 -1.75
C VAL A 119 11.97 0.12 -3.22
N THR A 120 11.14 -0.82 -3.61
CA THR A 120 11.16 -1.42 -4.94
C THR A 120 9.74 -1.67 -5.44
N THR A 121 9.63 -2.28 -6.62
CA THR A 121 8.33 -2.61 -7.21
C THR A 121 8.22 -4.09 -7.48
N ASP A 122 7.01 -4.63 -7.26
CA ASP A 122 6.63 -5.94 -7.77
C ASP A 122 5.70 -5.73 -8.96
N THR A 123 5.87 -6.53 -9.98
CA THR A 123 5.05 -6.48 -11.20
C THR A 123 4.14 -7.70 -11.34
N LYS A 124 4.16 -8.58 -10.35
CA LYS A 124 3.33 -9.79 -10.31
C LYS A 124 2.74 -9.94 -8.92
N LEU A 125 1.63 -10.67 -8.80
CA LEU A 125 1.01 -10.91 -7.49
C LEU A 125 1.94 -11.63 -6.52
N GLY A 126 2.68 -12.62 -6.99
CA GLY A 126 3.58 -13.37 -6.11
C GLY A 126 2.85 -13.84 -4.85
N LYS A 127 3.37 -13.45 -3.69
CA LYS A 127 2.79 -13.81 -2.39
C LYS A 127 1.89 -12.74 -1.79
N TRP A 128 1.55 -11.69 -2.54
CA TRP A 128 0.55 -10.75 -2.07
C TRP A 128 -0.78 -11.49 -1.97
N ALA A 129 -1.39 -11.47 -0.77
CA ALA A 129 -2.50 -12.37 -0.45
C ALA A 129 -3.79 -11.69 -0.05
N TYR A 130 -3.73 -10.40 0.30
CA TYR A 130 -4.90 -9.63 0.71
C TYR A 130 -4.83 -8.23 0.15
N TRP A 131 -6.00 -7.59 -0.01
CA TRP A 131 -6.13 -6.23 -0.51
C TRP A 131 -6.99 -5.42 0.45
N GLY A 132 -6.86 -4.09 0.40
CA GLY A 132 -7.71 -3.21 1.17
C GLY A 132 -7.73 -1.80 0.61
N TRP A 133 -8.90 -1.15 0.70
CA TRP A 133 -9.03 0.28 0.45
C TRP A 133 -8.81 1.03 1.76
N LEU A 134 -7.89 1.98 1.76
CA LEU A 134 -7.63 2.82 2.94
C LEU A 134 -8.84 3.73 3.17
N LYS A 135 -9.39 3.71 4.37
CA LYS A 135 -10.69 4.33 4.68
C LYS A 135 -10.69 5.86 4.57
N ASP A 136 -9.54 6.48 4.77
CA ASP A 136 -9.42 7.94 4.77
C ASP A 136 -8.73 8.48 3.52
N VAL A 137 -8.65 7.67 2.48
CA VAL A 137 -8.09 8.03 1.19
C VAL A 137 -9.20 7.89 0.13
N SER A 138 -9.28 8.85 -0.79
CA SER A 138 -10.25 8.77 -1.87
C SER A 138 -9.97 7.55 -2.75
N LYS A 139 -11.01 6.98 -3.32
CA LYS A 139 -10.85 5.90 -4.29
C LYS A 139 -10.66 6.49 -5.67
N VAL A 140 -9.88 5.82 -6.50
CA VAL A 140 -9.62 6.27 -7.86
C VAL A 140 -10.92 6.42 -8.66
N ASP A 141 -11.91 5.55 -8.41
CA ASP A 141 -13.19 5.59 -9.11
C ASP A 141 -14.08 6.76 -8.69
N SER A 142 -13.80 7.40 -7.56
CA SER A 142 -14.60 8.50 -7.06
C SER A 142 -14.04 9.87 -7.46
N LEU A 143 -12.88 9.90 -8.13
CA LEU A 143 -12.26 11.16 -8.54
C LEU A 143 -12.86 11.62 -9.85
N PRO A 144 -13.05 12.94 -10.03
CA PRO A 144 -13.49 13.45 -11.32
C PRO A 144 -12.38 13.24 -12.36
N PRO A 145 -12.75 13.01 -13.62
CA PRO A 145 -11.73 12.89 -14.67
C PRO A 145 -11.03 14.23 -14.86
N THR A 146 -9.73 14.16 -15.20
CA THR A 146 -9.00 15.38 -15.55
C THR A 146 -9.31 15.74 -17.02
N PRO A 147 -9.17 17.03 -17.40
CA PRO A 147 -9.55 17.44 -18.74
C PRO A 147 -8.80 16.76 -19.88
N ASP A 148 -7.60 16.27 -19.62
CA ASP A 148 -6.78 15.64 -20.65
C ASP A 148 -6.74 14.13 -20.55
N GLU A 149 -7.59 13.51 -19.73
CA GLU A 149 -7.68 12.06 -19.63
C GLU A 149 -8.82 11.51 -20.48
N PRO A 150 -8.64 10.35 -21.11
CA PRO A 150 -9.74 9.67 -21.76
C PRO A 150 -10.77 9.30 -20.73
N THR A 151 -12.01 9.54 -21.03
CA THR A 151 -13.04 9.23 -20.06
C THR A 151 -13.61 7.88 -20.22
N GLU A 152 -13.27 7.14 -20.89
CA GLU A 152 -13.58 5.97 -20.86
C GLU A 152 -12.86 5.08 -20.88
N GLY A 153 -13.12 4.85 -20.62
CA GLY A 153 -12.70 4.11 -20.31
C GLY A 153 -11.61 3.69 -20.57
N ASP A 154 -11.26 4.05 -20.61
CA ASP A 154 -10.13 3.88 -20.81
C ASP A 154 -9.59 3.13 -19.95
N GLU A 155 -9.79 2.95 -19.71
CA GLU A 155 -9.35 2.37 -19.08
C GLU A 155 -9.44 1.56 -18.88
#